data_78333b7bf0faecf4b730f6725fcfe1fc
#
_entry.id   78333b7bf0faecf4b730f6725fcfe1fc
#
_cell.length_a   1.000
_cell.length_b   1.000
_cell.length_c   1.000
_cell.angle_alpha   90.00
_cell.angle_beta   90.00
_cell.angle_gamma   90.00
#
_symmetry.space_group_name_H-M   'P 1'
#
loop_
_entity.id
_entity.type
_entity.pdbx_description
1 polymer ?
#
loop_
_entity_poly.entity_id
_entity_poly.type
_entity_poly.pdbx_seq_one_letter_code
_entity_poly.pdbx_strand_id
1 'polypeptide(L)'
;EKADDYAVFNAATVNNSYANPLAILEYGDGNNKNTQEYTVFDVTIAPEINIGKGWKASTLFNYTLHRTNEKYFRPMTGTPNFMITGKGYSQNEVRSFFSKEEAIYNDTRISWDKKAGSHNISAFGGFRFSNFAYDSNFMSAHNTGNDKLPDVKSTYDYATTDGEDNVWRNMSYYANVDYNYHNKYYVQGSIAAETSSRFGRETEGGIKVAGVCWGLFPSLQAGWLVSSEDFFNPVGIDYLKLRAGI
;
A
#
# COMPACT_ATOMS: atom_id res chain seq x y z
N GLU A 1 -20.27 -34.57 -23.29
CA GLU A 1 -21.38 -33.65 -23.63
C GLU A 1 -20.91 -32.72 -24.73
N LYS A 2 -21.71 -32.57 -25.77
CA LYS A 2 -21.38 -31.72 -26.91
C LYS A 2 -21.96 -30.32 -26.71
N ALA A 3 -21.43 -29.33 -27.40
CA ALA A 3 -21.87 -27.93 -27.31
C ALA A 3 -23.39 -27.76 -27.50
N ASP A 4 -24.01 -28.59 -28.32
CA ASP A 4 -25.46 -28.62 -28.57
C ASP A 4 -26.30 -28.95 -27.31
N ASP A 5 -25.73 -29.64 -26.35
CA ASP A 5 -26.41 -30.01 -25.10
C ASP A 5 -26.52 -28.82 -24.13
N TYR A 6 -25.67 -27.78 -24.30
CA TYR A 6 -25.71 -26.60 -23.46
C TYR A 6 -26.94 -25.74 -23.66
N ALA A 7 -27.43 -25.67 -24.91
CA ALA A 7 -28.65 -24.94 -25.24
C ALA A 7 -29.87 -25.63 -24.62
N VAL A 8 -29.89 -26.95 -24.59
CA VAL A 8 -30.96 -27.74 -23.98
C VAL A 8 -30.99 -27.56 -22.46
N PHE A 9 -29.81 -27.55 -21.83
CA PHE A 9 -29.69 -27.34 -20.37
C PHE A 9 -30.25 -25.99 -19.93
N ASN A 10 -30.05 -24.92 -20.71
CA ASN A 10 -30.57 -23.59 -20.42
C ASN A 10 -32.01 -23.36 -20.91
N ALA A 11 -32.46 -24.05 -21.94
CA ALA A 11 -33.82 -23.91 -22.50
C ALA A 11 -34.89 -24.73 -21.78
N ALA A 12 -34.50 -25.81 -21.14
CA ALA A 12 -35.44 -26.79 -20.65
C ALA A 12 -35.95 -26.53 -19.28
N THR A 13 -35.88 -25.41 -18.70
CA THR A 13 -36.67 -25.31 -17.71
C THR A 13 -36.56 -24.83 -16.43
N VAL A 14 -37.04 -25.13 -15.70
CA VAL A 14 -37.42 -25.07 -14.28
C VAL A 14 -36.41 -24.33 -13.34
N ASN A 15 -35.17 -24.18 -13.77
CA ASN A 15 -34.15 -23.43 -13.01
C ASN A 15 -33.11 -22.80 -13.93
N ASN A 16 -33.49 -21.73 -14.61
CA ASN A 16 -32.55 -20.84 -15.34
C ASN A 16 -31.58 -20.11 -14.43
N SER A 17 -31.41 -20.57 -13.20
CA SER A 17 -30.55 -19.91 -12.21
C SER A 17 -29.13 -20.44 -12.19
N TYR A 18 -28.83 -21.54 -12.82
CA TYR A 18 -27.53 -22.18 -12.80
C TYR A 18 -26.80 -22.03 -14.13
N ALA A 19 -25.55 -21.58 -14.06
CA ALA A 19 -24.65 -21.57 -15.21
C ALA A 19 -24.06 -22.95 -15.46
N ASN A 20 -23.86 -23.30 -16.75
CA ASN A 20 -23.09 -24.47 -17.13
C ASN A 20 -21.60 -24.14 -17.17
N PRO A 21 -20.75 -24.69 -16.29
CA PRO A 21 -19.33 -24.38 -16.27
C PRO A 21 -18.58 -24.72 -17.56
N LEU A 22 -19.00 -25.80 -18.26
CA LEU A 22 -18.39 -26.20 -19.54
C LEU A 22 -18.72 -25.23 -20.66
N ALA A 23 -19.94 -24.70 -20.69
CA ALA A 23 -20.30 -23.65 -21.65
C ALA A 23 -19.53 -22.34 -21.40
N ILE A 24 -19.30 -21.98 -20.14
CA ILE A 24 -18.48 -20.82 -19.80
C ILE A 24 -17.04 -21.00 -20.30
N LEU A 25 -16.45 -22.18 -20.14
CA LEU A 25 -15.11 -22.47 -20.64
C LEU A 25 -15.05 -22.46 -22.18
N GLU A 26 -16.04 -23.01 -22.85
CA GLU A 26 -16.04 -23.10 -24.30
C GLU A 26 -16.38 -21.77 -24.98
N TYR A 27 -17.40 -21.07 -24.54
CA TYR A 27 -17.86 -19.82 -25.15
C TYR A 27 -17.34 -18.59 -24.47
N GLY A 28 -16.99 -18.68 -23.20
CA GLY A 28 -16.30 -17.62 -22.47
C GLY A 28 -14.85 -17.45 -22.89
N ASP A 29 -14.29 -18.46 -23.56
CA ASP A 29 -12.90 -18.50 -24.01
C ASP A 29 -11.92 -18.02 -22.92
N GLY A 30 -11.77 -18.84 -21.88
CA GLY A 30 -11.00 -18.54 -20.71
C GLY A 30 -9.56 -18.06 -20.97
N ASN A 31 -9.04 -18.31 -22.17
CA ASN A 31 -7.68 -17.88 -22.52
C ASN A 31 -7.58 -16.43 -22.95
N ASN A 32 -8.67 -15.84 -23.49
CA ASN A 32 -8.60 -14.53 -24.14
C ASN A 32 -9.60 -13.51 -23.61
N LYS A 33 -10.62 -13.95 -22.88
CA LYS A 33 -11.73 -13.08 -22.47
C LYS A 33 -11.78 -12.80 -20.98
N ASN A 34 -11.18 -13.70 -20.18
CA ASN A 34 -11.04 -13.51 -18.72
C ASN A 34 -9.55 -13.53 -18.40
N THR A 35 -8.97 -12.38 -18.32
CA THR A 35 -7.55 -12.22 -18.07
C THR A 35 -7.31 -11.24 -16.94
N GLN A 36 -6.30 -11.52 -16.14
CA GLN A 36 -5.75 -10.59 -15.17
C GLN A 36 -4.24 -10.56 -15.36
N GLU A 37 -3.74 -9.38 -15.69
CA GLU A 37 -2.31 -9.12 -15.78
C GLU A 37 -1.92 -8.20 -14.61
N TYR A 38 -0.95 -8.65 -13.84
CA TYR A 38 -0.41 -7.88 -12.74
C TYR A 38 1.10 -7.66 -12.96
N THR A 39 1.49 -6.41 -13.08
CA THR A 39 2.88 -6.02 -13.26
C THR A 39 3.37 -5.31 -12.01
N VAL A 40 4.48 -5.79 -11.45
CA VAL A 40 5.18 -5.16 -10.33
C VAL A 40 6.58 -4.78 -10.79
N PHE A 41 6.93 -3.53 -10.56
CA PHE A 41 8.29 -3.04 -10.70
C PHE A 41 8.67 -2.33 -9.41
N ASP A 42 9.69 -2.83 -8.73
CA ASP A 42 10.19 -2.27 -7.48
C ASP A 42 11.71 -2.13 -7.56
N VAL A 43 12.20 -0.92 -7.30
CA VAL A 43 13.62 -0.60 -7.29
C VAL A 43 13.97 0.15 -6.04
N THR A 44 14.94 -0.37 -5.29
CA THR A 44 15.52 0.28 -4.12
C THR A 44 17.00 0.55 -4.34
N ILE A 45 17.41 1.78 -4.09
CA ILE A 45 18.82 2.21 -4.09
C ILE A 45 19.12 2.79 -2.72
N ALA A 46 20.11 2.23 -2.01
CA ALA A 46 20.41 2.60 -0.63
C ALA A 46 21.93 2.80 -0.41
N PRO A 47 22.56 3.84 -1.00
CA PRO A 47 23.96 4.12 -0.75
C PRO A 47 24.21 4.64 0.67
N GLU A 48 25.33 4.21 1.24
CA GLU A 48 25.88 4.72 2.49
C GLU A 48 27.32 5.20 2.26
N ILE A 49 27.65 6.35 2.81
CA ILE A 49 29.00 6.94 2.74
C ILE A 49 29.51 7.16 4.16
N ASN A 50 30.65 6.57 4.47
CA ASN A 50 31.38 6.85 5.71
C ASN A 50 32.29 8.07 5.51
N ILE A 51 31.94 9.16 6.19
CA ILE A 51 32.65 10.45 6.08
C ILE A 51 33.89 10.47 7.00
N GLY A 52 33.94 9.57 7.98
CA GLY A 52 35.01 9.52 8.99
C GLY A 52 34.65 10.24 10.29
N LYS A 53 35.46 10.02 11.32
CA LYS A 53 35.28 10.58 12.68
C LYS A 53 33.90 10.29 13.30
N GLY A 54 33.31 9.14 12.95
CA GLY A 54 31.99 8.71 13.40
C GLY A 54 30.82 9.21 12.55
N TRP A 55 31.05 10.03 11.52
CA TRP A 55 30.01 10.53 10.64
C TRP A 55 29.73 9.58 9.48
N LYS A 56 28.44 9.37 9.22
CA LYS A 56 27.94 8.65 8.06
C LYS A 56 26.78 9.39 7.44
N ALA A 57 26.67 9.35 6.12
CA ALA A 57 25.50 9.78 5.38
C ALA A 57 24.91 8.61 4.63
N SER A 58 23.62 8.46 4.65
CA SER A 58 22.89 7.43 3.92
C SER A 58 21.64 8.00 3.29
N THR A 59 21.27 7.44 2.15
CA THR A 59 19.96 7.69 1.55
C THR A 59 19.37 6.37 1.10
N LEU A 60 18.08 6.22 1.27
CA LEU A 60 17.31 5.15 0.68
C LEU A 60 16.31 5.78 -0.28
N PHE A 61 16.35 5.39 -1.53
CA PHE A 61 15.36 5.75 -2.53
C PHE A 61 14.68 4.47 -3.00
N ASN A 62 13.36 4.47 -2.97
CA ASN A 62 12.54 3.38 -3.50
C ASN A 62 11.53 3.95 -4.50
N TYR A 63 11.38 3.26 -5.61
CA TYR A 63 10.33 3.48 -6.57
C TYR A 63 9.57 2.18 -6.80
N THR A 64 8.26 2.22 -6.61
CA THR A 64 7.36 1.08 -6.82
C THR A 64 6.31 1.47 -7.86
N LEU A 65 6.08 0.57 -8.81
CA LEU A 65 5.01 0.66 -9.80
C LEU A 65 4.25 -0.65 -9.81
N HIS A 66 2.94 -0.58 -9.51
CA HIS A 66 2.00 -1.66 -9.70
C HIS A 66 1.02 -1.29 -10.81
N ARG A 67 0.76 -2.24 -11.70
CA ARG A 67 -0.29 -2.10 -12.72
C ARG A 67 -1.13 -3.36 -12.71
N THR A 68 -2.43 -3.16 -12.74
CA THR A 68 -3.40 -4.23 -12.91
C THR A 68 -4.20 -3.97 -14.18
N ASN A 69 -4.35 -4.96 -15.00
CA ASN A 69 -5.19 -4.92 -16.18
C ASN A 69 -6.08 -6.17 -16.18
N GLU A 70 -7.37 -5.98 -16.06
CA GLU A 70 -8.34 -7.06 -15.97
C GLU A 70 -9.35 -6.95 -17.09
N LYS A 71 -9.65 -8.10 -17.70
CA LYS A 71 -10.77 -8.28 -18.61
C LYS A 71 -11.66 -9.40 -18.09
N TYR A 72 -12.95 -9.16 -18.08
CA TYR A 72 -13.95 -10.14 -17.72
C TYR A 72 -15.02 -10.21 -18.79
N PHE A 73 -15.37 -11.42 -19.17
CA PHE A 73 -16.44 -11.71 -20.09
C PHE A 73 -17.30 -12.86 -19.55
N ARG A 74 -18.59 -12.61 -19.40
CA ARG A 74 -19.60 -13.64 -19.10
C ARG A 74 -20.40 -13.91 -20.39
N PRO A 75 -20.33 -15.10 -20.98
CA PRO A 75 -21.04 -15.41 -22.22
C PRO A 75 -22.55 -15.49 -21.99
N MET A 76 -23.33 -15.33 -23.08
CA MET A 76 -24.76 -15.61 -23.07
C MET A 76 -25.05 -17.09 -23.17
N THR A 77 -24.22 -17.85 -23.91
CA THR A 77 -24.36 -19.26 -24.09
C THR A 77 -23.96 -20.01 -22.82
N GLY A 78 -24.89 -20.81 -22.31
CA GLY A 78 -24.65 -21.60 -21.09
C GLY A 78 -24.72 -20.82 -19.77
N THR A 79 -25.06 -19.57 -19.80
CA THR A 79 -25.29 -18.77 -18.58
C THR A 79 -26.72 -18.24 -18.53
N PRO A 80 -27.35 -18.20 -17.33
CA PRO A 80 -28.68 -17.64 -17.20
C PRO A 80 -28.66 -16.12 -17.39
N ASN A 81 -29.77 -15.60 -17.93
CA ASN A 81 -30.01 -14.15 -17.89
C ASN A 81 -30.26 -13.70 -16.46
N PHE A 82 -29.74 -12.57 -16.09
CA PHE A 82 -30.03 -11.97 -14.78
C PHE A 82 -30.61 -10.56 -14.94
N MET A 83 -31.42 -10.18 -13.98
CA MET A 83 -32.05 -8.85 -13.97
C MET A 83 -31.13 -7.84 -13.30
N ILE A 84 -30.89 -6.73 -13.99
CA ILE A 84 -30.25 -5.55 -13.43
C ILE A 84 -31.35 -4.64 -12.93
N THR A 85 -31.40 -4.42 -11.62
CA THR A 85 -32.44 -3.64 -10.96
C THR A 85 -32.59 -2.26 -11.61
N GLY A 86 -33.81 -1.97 -12.04
CA GLY A 86 -34.15 -0.69 -12.67
C GLY A 86 -33.70 -0.52 -14.13
N LYS A 87 -33.04 -1.53 -14.74
CA LYS A 87 -32.55 -1.43 -16.13
C LYS A 87 -33.12 -2.51 -17.06
N GLY A 88 -33.12 -3.77 -16.66
CA GLY A 88 -33.61 -4.88 -17.49
C GLY A 88 -32.73 -6.13 -17.39
N TYR A 89 -32.83 -7.02 -18.38
CA TYR A 89 -32.10 -8.28 -18.35
C TYR A 89 -30.75 -8.18 -19.05
N SER A 90 -29.72 -8.76 -18.42
CA SER A 90 -28.41 -9.00 -18.99
C SER A 90 -28.31 -10.42 -19.51
N GLN A 91 -27.98 -10.58 -20.78
CA GLN A 91 -27.70 -11.85 -21.41
C GLN A 91 -26.21 -12.22 -21.27
N ASN A 92 -25.33 -11.26 -21.55
CA ASN A 92 -23.91 -11.37 -21.33
C ASN A 92 -23.34 -10.07 -20.74
N GLU A 93 -22.10 -10.13 -20.26
CA GLU A 93 -21.45 -9.02 -19.60
C GLU A 93 -19.97 -8.94 -19.99
N VAL A 94 -19.51 -7.74 -20.24
CA VAL A 94 -18.11 -7.42 -20.47
C VAL A 94 -17.66 -6.39 -19.43
N ARG A 95 -16.47 -6.58 -18.87
CA ARG A 95 -15.84 -5.62 -17.94
C ARG A 95 -14.38 -5.42 -18.31
N SER A 96 -13.91 -4.23 -18.07
CA SER A 96 -12.50 -3.88 -18.13
C SER A 96 -12.14 -3.07 -16.90
N PHE A 97 -11.05 -3.44 -16.25
CA PHE A 97 -10.49 -2.70 -15.14
C PHE A 97 -9.01 -2.47 -15.39
N PHE A 98 -8.60 -1.25 -15.18
CA PHE A 98 -7.20 -0.84 -15.20
C PHE A 98 -6.90 -0.08 -13.92
N SER A 99 -5.80 -0.39 -13.28
CA SER A 99 -5.27 0.44 -12.21
C SER A 99 -3.74 0.61 -12.33
N LYS A 100 -3.30 1.75 -11.86
CA LYS A 100 -1.89 2.10 -11.74
C LYS A 100 -1.64 2.69 -10.36
N GLU A 101 -0.71 2.11 -9.65
CA GLU A 101 -0.21 2.61 -8.38
C GLU A 101 1.28 2.92 -8.51
N GLU A 102 1.65 4.14 -8.19
CA GLU A 102 3.04 4.59 -8.17
C GLU A 102 3.38 5.11 -6.78
N ALA A 103 4.47 4.62 -6.22
CA ALA A 103 5.00 5.10 -4.97
C ALA A 103 6.47 5.51 -5.11
N ILE A 104 6.79 6.67 -4.58
CA ILE A 104 8.16 7.15 -4.41
C ILE A 104 8.39 7.31 -2.92
N TYR A 105 9.47 6.73 -2.43
CA TYR A 105 9.91 6.90 -1.06
C TYR A 105 11.38 7.30 -1.04
N ASN A 106 11.70 8.29 -0.23
CA ASN A 106 13.08 8.70 0.05
C ASN A 106 13.27 8.91 1.56
N ASP A 107 14.36 8.40 2.09
CA ASP A 107 14.82 8.65 3.46
C ASP A 107 16.31 8.97 3.40
N THR A 108 16.67 10.22 3.62
CA THR A 108 18.05 10.68 3.64
C THR A 108 18.43 11.07 5.05
N ARG A 109 19.51 10.48 5.56
CA ARG A 109 19.93 10.58 6.95
C ARG A 109 21.42 10.84 7.06
N ILE A 110 21.78 11.70 8.03
CA ILE A 110 23.14 11.84 8.55
C ILE A 110 23.17 11.31 9.97
N SER A 111 24.17 10.51 10.30
CA SER A 111 24.38 9.96 11.63
C SER A 111 25.80 10.23 12.13
N TRP A 112 25.94 10.26 13.45
CA TRP A 112 27.21 10.45 14.12
C TRP A 112 27.27 9.59 15.37
N ASP A 113 28.34 8.81 15.47
CA ASP A 113 28.62 7.93 16.59
C ASP A 113 29.96 8.31 17.22
N LYS A 114 29.98 8.45 18.53
CA LYS A 114 31.20 8.74 19.28
C LYS A 114 31.26 7.97 20.58
N LYS A 115 32.42 7.35 20.80
CA LYS A 115 32.76 6.73 22.07
C LYS A 115 33.95 7.47 22.69
N ALA A 116 33.80 7.92 23.94
CA ALA A 116 34.82 8.63 24.70
C ALA A 116 34.84 8.13 26.14
N GLY A 117 35.78 7.20 26.44
CA GLY A 117 35.81 6.48 27.72
C GLY A 117 34.51 5.73 27.97
N SER A 118 33.84 6.07 29.05
CA SER A 118 32.55 5.46 29.42
C SER A 118 31.30 6.10 28.78
N HIS A 119 31.50 7.14 27.96
CA HIS A 119 30.42 7.84 27.27
C HIS A 119 30.26 7.31 25.85
N ASN A 120 29.06 6.88 25.50
CA ASN A 120 28.69 6.55 24.14
C ASN A 120 27.55 7.46 23.72
N ILE A 121 27.73 8.13 22.58
CA ILE A 121 26.75 9.03 22.00
C ILE A 121 26.49 8.56 20.57
N SER A 122 25.22 8.39 20.21
CA SER A 122 24.76 8.18 18.86
C SER A 122 23.71 9.21 18.53
N ALA A 123 23.86 9.91 17.44
CA ALA A 123 22.91 10.91 17.01
C ALA A 123 22.65 10.75 15.52
N PHE A 124 21.40 10.97 15.11
CA PHE A 124 21.07 11.06 13.69
C PHE A 124 19.97 12.07 13.46
N GLY A 125 19.97 12.63 12.27
CA GLY A 125 18.88 13.44 11.77
C GLY A 125 18.65 13.18 10.31
N GLY A 126 17.44 13.36 9.86
CA GLY A 126 17.09 13.02 8.49
C GLY A 126 15.84 13.71 7.99
N PHE A 127 15.64 13.48 6.71
CA PHE A 127 14.49 13.93 5.96
C PHE A 127 13.87 12.73 5.25
N ARG A 128 12.56 12.58 5.36
CA ARG A 128 11.77 11.55 4.70
C ARG A 128 10.71 12.20 3.83
N PHE A 129 10.57 11.67 2.65
CA PHE A 129 9.53 12.05 1.71
C PHE A 129 8.88 10.81 1.11
N SER A 130 7.57 10.83 1.00
CA SER A 130 6.83 9.83 0.23
C SER A 130 5.77 10.49 -0.65
N ASN A 131 5.64 9.98 -1.86
CA ASN A 131 4.55 10.31 -2.78
C ASN A 131 3.88 9.01 -3.20
N PHE A 132 2.58 8.98 -3.11
CA PHE A 132 1.77 7.88 -3.58
C PHE A 132 0.72 8.42 -4.55
N ALA A 133 0.57 7.75 -5.68
CA ALA A 133 -0.44 8.06 -6.68
C ALA A 133 -1.15 6.77 -7.09
N TYR A 134 -2.45 6.81 -7.09
CA TYR A 134 -3.32 5.74 -7.53
C TYR A 134 -4.29 6.29 -8.56
N ASP A 135 -4.40 5.62 -9.71
CA ASP A 135 -5.34 5.91 -10.77
C ASP A 135 -6.02 4.59 -11.17
N SER A 136 -7.34 4.61 -11.32
CA SER A 136 -8.07 3.45 -11.78
C SER A 136 -9.24 3.83 -12.68
N ASN A 137 -9.52 2.94 -13.63
CA ASN A 137 -10.64 3.06 -14.55
C ASN A 137 -11.36 1.71 -14.64
N PHE A 138 -12.64 1.74 -14.41
CA PHE A 138 -13.53 0.61 -14.55
C PHE A 138 -14.58 0.89 -15.61
N MET A 139 -14.82 -0.07 -16.46
CA MET A 139 -15.89 -0.04 -17.46
C MET A 139 -16.61 -1.37 -17.48
N SER A 140 -17.92 -1.33 -17.60
CA SER A 140 -18.73 -2.53 -17.85
C SER A 140 -19.84 -2.22 -18.82
N ALA A 141 -20.27 -3.25 -19.56
CA ALA A 141 -21.43 -3.17 -20.44
C ALA A 141 -22.05 -4.55 -20.58
N HIS A 142 -23.29 -4.59 -21.06
CA HIS A 142 -24.09 -5.79 -21.19
C HIS A 142 -24.63 -5.91 -22.61
N ASN A 143 -25.12 -7.13 -22.95
CA ASN A 143 -25.87 -7.40 -24.19
C ASN A 143 -25.06 -7.03 -25.44
N THR A 144 -23.86 -7.59 -25.57
CA THR A 144 -22.96 -7.33 -26.70
C THR A 144 -23.45 -7.85 -28.03
N GLY A 145 -24.55 -8.66 -28.03
CA GLY A 145 -25.15 -9.24 -29.21
C GLY A 145 -24.64 -10.63 -29.59
N ASN A 146 -23.41 -10.97 -29.19
CA ASN A 146 -22.88 -12.36 -29.38
C ASN A 146 -21.65 -12.59 -28.49
N ASP A 147 -21.27 -13.86 -28.34
CA ASP A 147 -20.16 -14.29 -27.48
C ASP A 147 -18.76 -14.11 -28.10
N LYS A 148 -18.67 -13.50 -29.28
CA LYS A 148 -17.38 -13.20 -29.93
C LYS A 148 -16.91 -11.76 -29.72
N LEU A 149 -17.65 -10.96 -28.96
CA LEU A 149 -17.38 -9.53 -28.72
C LEU A 149 -17.03 -9.29 -27.25
N PRO A 150 -15.78 -9.54 -26.83
CA PRO A 150 -15.38 -9.43 -25.42
C PRO A 150 -14.99 -8.02 -24.98
N ASP A 151 -14.96 -7.05 -25.89
CA ASP A 151 -14.51 -5.69 -25.58
C ASP A 151 -15.68 -4.80 -25.13
N VAL A 152 -15.41 -3.92 -24.18
CA VAL A 152 -16.42 -2.95 -23.72
C VAL A 152 -16.62 -1.86 -24.76
N LYS A 153 -17.88 -1.57 -25.09
CA LYS A 153 -18.28 -0.45 -25.98
C LYS A 153 -19.41 0.33 -25.35
N SER A 154 -19.40 1.63 -25.52
CA SER A 154 -20.44 2.54 -25.02
C SER A 154 -21.80 2.34 -25.73
N THR A 155 -21.81 1.64 -26.86
CA THR A 155 -23.02 1.34 -27.63
C THR A 155 -23.75 0.10 -27.13
N TYR A 156 -23.18 -0.64 -26.19
CA TYR A 156 -23.83 -1.79 -25.58
C TYR A 156 -24.78 -1.34 -24.46
N ASP A 157 -25.69 -2.23 -24.10
CA ASP A 157 -26.68 -1.91 -23.07
C ASP A 157 -26.02 -1.74 -21.71
N TYR A 158 -26.61 -0.88 -20.91
CA TYR A 158 -26.25 -0.66 -19.49
C TYR A 158 -24.76 -0.36 -19.27
N ALA A 159 -24.13 0.29 -20.24
CA ALA A 159 -22.75 0.69 -20.11
C ALA A 159 -22.56 1.61 -18.87
N THR A 160 -21.55 1.29 -18.06
CA THR A 160 -21.17 2.07 -16.88
C THR A 160 -19.68 2.29 -16.87
N THR A 161 -19.27 3.44 -16.35
CA THR A 161 -17.86 3.78 -16.14
C THR A 161 -17.70 4.29 -14.73
N ASP A 162 -16.58 3.97 -14.12
CA ASP A 162 -16.17 4.46 -12.81
C ASP A 162 -14.66 4.64 -12.80
N GLY A 163 -14.14 5.47 -11.89
CA GLY A 163 -12.71 5.72 -11.80
C GLY A 163 -12.35 6.45 -10.52
N GLU A 164 -11.13 6.29 -10.11
CA GLU A 164 -10.56 6.96 -8.94
C GLU A 164 -9.19 7.53 -9.30
N ASP A 165 -8.93 8.76 -8.88
CA ASP A 165 -7.62 9.40 -8.90
C ASP A 165 -7.31 9.89 -7.48
N ASN A 166 -6.25 9.38 -6.89
CA ASN A 166 -5.89 9.68 -5.52
C ASN A 166 -4.37 9.88 -5.40
N VAL A 167 -3.98 11.05 -4.92
CA VAL A 167 -2.57 11.40 -4.73
C VAL A 167 -2.36 11.95 -3.34
N TRP A 168 -1.39 11.42 -2.61
CA TRP A 168 -0.97 12.02 -1.36
C TRP A 168 0.55 12.04 -1.20
N ARG A 169 1.02 13.01 -0.44
CA ARG A 169 2.43 13.24 -0.15
C ARG A 169 2.63 13.41 1.33
N ASN A 170 3.66 12.78 1.84
CA ASN A 170 4.07 12.96 3.23
C ASN A 170 5.52 13.45 3.26
N MET A 171 5.82 14.27 4.24
CA MET A 171 7.15 14.81 4.47
C MET A 171 7.43 14.82 5.97
N SER A 172 8.61 14.40 6.36
CA SER A 172 9.03 14.35 7.76
C SER A 172 10.49 14.79 7.89
N TYR A 173 10.76 15.66 8.85
CA TYR A 173 12.10 15.90 9.39
C TYR A 173 12.17 15.25 10.75
N TYR A 174 13.24 14.55 11.03
CA TYR A 174 13.39 13.85 12.29
C TYR A 174 14.82 13.91 12.80
N ALA A 175 14.97 13.87 14.12
CA ALA A 175 16.25 13.75 14.79
C ALA A 175 16.13 12.86 16.01
N ASN A 176 17.22 12.17 16.35
CA ASN A 176 17.33 11.34 17.53
C ASN A 176 18.73 11.49 18.13
N VAL A 177 18.80 11.43 19.45
CA VAL A 177 20.07 11.39 20.20
C VAL A 177 19.94 10.30 21.25
N ASP A 178 20.85 9.35 21.22
CA ASP A 178 21.01 8.29 22.20
C ASP A 178 22.29 8.55 22.99
N TYR A 179 22.18 8.60 24.29
CA TYR A 179 23.33 8.71 25.18
C TYR A 179 23.36 7.55 26.17
N ASN A 180 24.52 7.00 26.35
CA ASN A 180 24.77 5.90 27.26
C ASN A 180 26.03 6.18 28.08
N TYR A 181 25.91 6.09 29.40
CA TYR A 181 27.02 6.21 30.34
C TYR A 181 27.28 4.89 31.06
N HIS A 182 28.53 4.40 30.98
CA HIS A 182 28.99 3.15 31.55
C HIS A 182 28.19 1.90 31.14
N ASN A 183 27.41 1.96 30.07
CA ASN A 183 26.41 0.93 29.72
C ASN A 183 25.40 0.61 30.85
N LYS A 184 25.22 1.56 31.78
CA LYS A 184 24.30 1.48 32.92
C LYS A 184 23.15 2.47 32.77
N TYR A 185 23.43 3.71 32.38
CA TYR A 185 22.46 4.80 32.29
C TYR A 185 22.25 5.16 30.84
N TYR A 186 21.01 5.18 30.43
CA TYR A 186 20.58 5.42 29.06
C TYR A 186 19.61 6.59 29.02
N VAL A 187 19.81 7.51 28.09
CA VAL A 187 18.87 8.59 27.79
C VAL A 187 18.74 8.67 26.28
N GLN A 188 17.50 8.70 25.81
CA GLN A 188 17.18 8.86 24.38
C GLN A 188 16.18 10.00 24.25
N GLY A 189 16.48 10.93 23.35
CA GLY A 189 15.57 12.00 22.95
C GLY A 189 15.32 11.92 21.45
N SER A 190 14.07 12.02 21.03
CA SER A 190 13.74 12.13 19.61
C SER A 190 12.71 13.21 19.36
N ILE A 191 12.73 13.73 18.15
CA ILE A 191 11.74 14.67 17.64
C ILE A 191 11.46 14.38 16.17
N ALA A 192 10.18 14.41 15.79
CA ALA A 192 9.77 14.40 14.41
C ALA A 192 8.82 15.56 14.13
N ALA A 193 9.02 16.21 13.00
CA ALA A 193 8.10 17.19 12.45
C ALA A 193 7.55 16.62 11.14
N GLU A 194 6.25 16.35 11.08
CA GLU A 194 5.62 15.65 9.96
C GLU A 194 4.47 16.45 9.36
N THR A 195 4.33 16.33 8.05
CA THR A 195 3.20 16.89 7.33
C THR A 195 2.71 15.94 6.25
N SER A 196 1.44 16.05 5.91
CA SER A 196 0.80 15.28 4.85
C SER A 196 -0.09 16.19 4.00
N SER A 197 -0.14 15.93 2.69
CA SER A 197 -1.10 16.58 1.80
C SER A 197 -2.57 16.29 2.14
N ARG A 198 -2.80 15.26 2.97
CA ARG A 198 -4.13 14.92 3.52
C ARG A 198 -4.55 15.84 4.67
N PHE A 199 -3.61 16.57 5.27
CA PHE A 199 -3.95 17.61 6.23
C PHE A 199 -4.44 18.82 5.45
N GLY A 200 -5.70 19.18 5.58
CA GLY A 200 -6.27 20.35 4.92
C GLY A 200 -5.54 21.65 5.35
N ARG A 201 -5.58 22.67 4.51
CA ARG A 201 -5.01 24.00 4.84
C ARG A 201 -5.66 24.63 6.07
N GLU A 202 -6.88 24.23 6.39
CA GLU A 202 -7.67 24.74 7.51
C GLU A 202 -7.63 23.84 8.75
N THR A 203 -6.74 22.82 8.76
CA THR A 203 -6.60 21.93 9.92
C THR A 203 -6.27 22.74 11.17
N GLU A 204 -7.09 22.56 12.20
CA GLU A 204 -6.83 23.15 13.51
C GLU A 204 -5.79 22.33 14.25
N GLY A 205 -4.88 23.01 14.94
CA GLY A 205 -3.74 22.40 15.63
C GLY A 205 -2.49 22.30 14.75
N GLY A 206 -1.36 21.92 15.36
CA GLY A 206 -0.05 21.86 14.72
C GLY A 206 0.58 23.24 14.46
N ILE A 207 1.76 23.22 13.88
CA ILE A 207 2.54 24.43 13.56
C ILE A 207 2.35 24.72 12.06
N LYS A 208 1.89 25.93 11.72
CA LYS A 208 1.75 26.34 10.32
C LYS A 208 3.03 27.02 9.83
N VAL A 209 3.68 26.42 8.82
CA VAL A 209 4.85 26.99 8.15
C VAL A 209 4.56 27.08 6.66
N ALA A 210 4.65 28.28 6.09
CA ALA A 210 4.39 28.56 4.67
C ALA A 210 3.02 28.02 4.18
N GLY A 211 1.98 28.06 5.02
CA GLY A 211 0.65 27.59 4.70
C GLY A 211 0.46 26.06 4.78
N VAL A 212 1.50 25.34 5.25
CA VAL A 212 1.46 23.89 5.48
C VAL A 212 1.38 23.62 6.99
N CYS A 213 0.49 22.73 7.39
CA CYS A 213 0.34 22.29 8.78
C CYS A 213 1.33 21.18 9.10
N TRP A 214 2.09 21.34 10.18
CA TRP A 214 3.07 20.38 10.67
C TRP A 214 2.67 19.87 12.05
N GLY A 215 2.67 18.56 12.24
CA GLY A 215 2.61 17.91 13.54
C GLY A 215 4.02 17.80 14.13
N LEU A 216 4.19 18.07 15.42
CA LEU A 216 5.45 17.92 16.14
C LEU A 216 5.31 16.80 17.17
N PHE A 217 6.22 15.84 17.11
CA PHE A 217 6.19 14.61 17.91
C PHE A 217 7.52 14.45 18.67
N PRO A 218 7.68 15.08 19.85
CA PRO A 218 8.82 14.85 20.70
C PRO A 218 8.64 13.57 21.51
N SER A 219 9.75 12.91 21.84
CA SER A 219 9.78 11.83 22.84
C SER A 219 11.07 11.87 23.65
N LEU A 220 10.99 11.46 24.91
CA LEU A 220 12.11 11.33 25.82
C LEU A 220 12.01 10.00 26.57
N GLN A 221 13.10 9.27 26.63
CA GLN A 221 13.18 8.00 27.32
C GLN A 221 14.44 7.95 28.18
N ALA A 222 14.34 7.32 29.35
CA ALA A 222 15.47 7.03 30.22
C ALA A 222 15.46 5.56 30.62
N GLY A 223 16.65 5.02 30.81
CA GLY A 223 16.83 3.64 31.23
C GLY A 223 17.99 3.50 32.23
N TRP A 224 17.81 2.66 33.22
CA TRP A 224 18.84 2.33 34.21
C TRP A 224 18.98 0.82 34.34
N LEU A 225 20.19 0.33 34.07
CA LEU A 225 20.53 -1.08 34.26
C LEU A 225 20.99 -1.29 35.72
N VAL A 226 20.05 -1.53 36.59
CA VAL A 226 20.26 -1.70 38.04
C VAL A 226 21.15 -2.91 38.33
N SER A 227 20.99 -3.98 37.55
CA SER A 227 21.80 -5.20 37.73
C SER A 227 23.31 -5.03 37.45
N SER A 228 23.71 -3.87 36.88
CA SER A 228 25.13 -3.55 36.67
C SER A 228 25.72 -2.67 37.81
N GLU A 229 24.94 -2.37 38.84
CA GLU A 229 25.43 -1.60 40.00
C GLU A 229 26.08 -2.52 41.03
N ASP A 230 27.13 -2.00 41.71
CA ASP A 230 27.89 -2.76 42.67
C ASP A 230 27.05 -3.17 43.91
N PHE A 231 25.99 -2.43 44.21
CA PHE A 231 25.06 -2.75 45.30
C PHE A 231 24.03 -3.84 44.97
N PHE A 232 23.89 -4.20 43.69
CA PHE A 232 22.89 -5.14 43.22
C PHE A 232 23.41 -6.59 43.27
N ASN A 233 23.03 -7.33 44.31
CA ASN A 233 23.42 -8.73 44.44
C ASN A 233 22.24 -9.59 44.96
N PRO A 234 21.07 -9.59 44.32
CA PRO A 234 19.95 -10.43 44.73
C PRO A 234 20.15 -11.87 44.25
N VAL A 235 19.71 -12.81 45.04
CA VAL A 235 19.67 -14.23 44.66
C VAL A 235 18.55 -14.44 43.64
N GLY A 236 18.89 -15.00 42.47
CA GLY A 236 17.92 -15.42 41.47
C GLY A 236 17.50 -14.32 40.46
N ILE A 237 18.16 -13.16 40.43
CA ILE A 237 17.92 -12.11 39.44
C ILE A 237 19.23 -11.74 38.79
N ASP A 238 19.43 -12.16 37.55
CA ASP A 238 20.66 -11.88 36.78
C ASP A 238 20.59 -10.54 36.01
N TYR A 239 19.38 -10.07 35.72
CA TYR A 239 19.18 -8.87 34.92
C TYR A 239 17.98 -8.06 35.40
N LEU A 240 18.23 -6.80 35.76
CA LEU A 240 17.19 -5.83 36.09
C LEU A 240 17.46 -4.48 35.40
N LYS A 241 16.55 -4.07 34.52
CA LYS A 241 16.58 -2.77 33.84
C LYS A 241 15.27 -2.02 34.05
N LEU A 242 15.35 -0.83 34.60
CA LEU A 242 14.22 0.11 34.71
C LEU A 242 14.18 1.01 33.50
N ARG A 243 13.00 1.34 32.99
CA ARG A 243 12.78 2.25 31.88
C ARG A 243 11.57 3.14 32.15
N ALA A 244 11.67 4.39 31.73
CA ALA A 244 10.56 5.34 31.73
C ALA A 244 10.63 6.18 30.45
N GLY A 245 9.48 6.64 29.95
CA GLY A 245 9.42 7.46 28.76
C GLY A 245 8.09 8.21 28.61
N ILE A 246 8.14 9.25 27.80
CA ILE A 246 7.00 10.08 27.43
C ILE A 246 7.07 10.39 25.93
#